data_30f1c9cee0e357e5a18e727b40097a4b
#
_entry.id   30f1c9cee0e357e5a18e727b40097a4b
#
_cell.length_a   1.000
_cell.length_b   1.000
_cell.length_c   1.000
_cell.angle_alpha   90.00
_cell.angle_beta   90.00
_cell.angle_gamma   90.00
#
_symmetry.space_group_name_H-M   'P 1'
#
loop_
_entity.id
_entity.type
_entity.pdbx_description
1 polymer ?
#
loop_
_entity_poly.entity_id
_entity_poly.type
_entity_poly.pdbx_seq_one_letter_code
_entity_poly.pdbx_strand_id
1 'polypeptide(L)'
;MLDFAAEIDATLPQVRAPQPMRSGTLVRLVGMTLEARGVMAPLGACCEVIGRHGHRVEAEVVGFNDKILFLMPFTEPTGVGPGDMVRVISHSSLVSLGPELLGRVIDGRCQPLDGKPNPVCKEWLSLLGRPINPMERGPIHKILDVGVKAINGMLTLGRGQRLGLVAGRSEEHT
;
A
#
# COMPACT_ATOMS: atom_id res chain seq x y z
N MET A 1 -41.49 26.35 9.49
CA MET A 1 -40.43 27.22 9.01
C MET A 1 -39.13 26.54 9.38
N LEU A 2 -38.43 25.98 8.38
CA LEU A 2 -37.17 25.29 8.61
C LEU A 2 -36.14 26.34 9.04
N ASP A 3 -35.53 26.16 10.20
CA ASP A 3 -34.49 27.05 10.71
C ASP A 3 -33.14 26.68 10.07
N PHE A 4 -32.92 27.24 8.88
CA PHE A 4 -31.69 27.03 8.08
C PHE A 4 -30.42 27.41 8.85
N ALA A 5 -30.49 28.35 9.80
CA ALA A 5 -29.34 28.75 10.57
C ALA A 5 -28.89 27.67 11.54
N ALA A 6 -29.84 27.01 12.21
CA ALA A 6 -29.52 25.91 13.12
C ALA A 6 -28.98 24.67 12.37
N GLU A 7 -29.43 24.44 11.15
CA GLU A 7 -28.97 23.31 10.32
C GLU A 7 -27.56 23.55 9.75
N ILE A 8 -27.24 24.80 9.42
CA ILE A 8 -25.89 25.21 9.02
C ILE A 8 -24.91 25.09 10.19
N ASP A 9 -25.28 25.56 11.38
CA ASP A 9 -24.42 25.47 12.58
C ASP A 9 -24.18 24.02 13.02
N ALA A 10 -25.11 23.12 12.79
CA ALA A 10 -24.95 21.71 13.07
C ALA A 10 -24.02 20.98 12.05
N THR A 11 -23.97 21.47 10.80
CA THR A 11 -23.18 20.87 9.73
C THR A 11 -21.79 21.46 9.60
N LEU A 12 -21.57 22.72 9.97
CA LEU A 12 -20.27 23.39 9.92
C LEU A 12 -19.13 22.62 10.61
N PRO A 13 -19.28 22.00 11.79
CA PRO A 13 -18.23 21.21 12.42
C PRO A 13 -17.84 19.95 11.64
N GLN A 14 -18.72 19.48 10.74
CA GLN A 14 -18.49 18.28 9.91
C GLN A 14 -17.76 18.61 8.61
N VAL A 15 -17.72 19.89 8.21
CA VAL A 15 -16.99 20.36 7.04
C VAL A 15 -15.52 20.51 7.41
N ARG A 16 -14.71 19.51 7.12
CA ARG A 16 -13.25 19.66 7.20
C ARG A 16 -12.79 20.62 6.11
N ALA A 17 -12.19 21.73 6.52
CA ALA A 17 -11.52 22.62 5.57
C ALA A 17 -10.52 21.79 4.73
N PRO A 18 -10.53 21.92 3.39
CA PRO A 18 -9.58 21.20 2.54
C PRO A 18 -8.17 21.66 2.95
N GLN A 19 -7.37 20.71 3.39
CA GLN A 19 -5.96 21.01 3.66
C GLN A 19 -5.25 21.26 2.31
N PRO A 20 -4.42 22.32 2.20
CA PRO A 20 -3.68 22.56 0.99
C PRO A 20 -2.76 21.37 0.71
N MET A 21 -3.00 20.65 -0.38
CA MET A 21 -2.15 19.56 -0.81
C MET A 21 -0.86 20.17 -1.38
N ARG A 22 0.25 19.90 -0.73
CA ARG A 22 1.57 20.28 -1.25
C ARG A 22 1.87 19.39 -2.45
N SER A 23 2.03 20.01 -3.61
CA SER A 23 2.48 19.37 -4.82
C SER A 23 3.89 19.83 -5.17
N GLY A 24 4.66 18.93 -5.74
CA GLY A 24 5.96 19.21 -6.33
C GLY A 24 5.94 18.96 -7.83
N THR A 25 7.11 18.96 -8.41
CA THR A 25 7.31 18.79 -9.84
C THR A 25 8.34 17.71 -10.08
N LEU A 26 8.08 16.82 -11.03
CA LEU A 26 9.03 15.84 -11.52
C LEU A 26 10.17 16.58 -12.25
N VAL A 27 11.40 16.33 -11.84
CA VAL A 27 12.60 16.98 -12.43
C VAL A 27 13.20 16.10 -13.51
N ARG A 28 13.43 14.83 -13.19
CA ARG A 28 14.01 13.86 -14.12
C ARG A 28 13.71 12.42 -13.71
N LEU A 29 13.96 11.52 -14.63
CA LEU A 29 13.96 10.07 -14.45
C LEU A 29 15.37 9.54 -14.75
N VAL A 30 15.94 8.76 -13.85
CA VAL A 30 17.24 8.10 -14.03
C VAL A 30 17.09 6.62 -13.72
N GLY A 31 17.16 5.77 -14.73
CA GLY A 31 16.82 4.36 -14.60
C GLY A 31 15.38 4.19 -14.15
N MET A 32 15.18 3.58 -12.99
CA MET A 32 13.85 3.39 -12.36
C MET A 32 13.56 4.43 -11.26
N THR A 33 14.40 5.45 -11.10
CA THR A 33 14.24 6.43 -10.03
C THR A 33 13.74 7.75 -10.60
N LEU A 34 12.62 8.22 -10.07
CA LEU A 34 12.05 9.53 -10.35
C LEU A 34 12.56 10.54 -9.32
N GLU A 35 12.99 11.70 -9.78
CA GLU A 35 13.41 12.81 -8.92
C GLU A 35 12.35 13.91 -8.92
N ALA A 36 11.85 14.25 -7.74
CA ALA A 36 10.85 15.29 -7.56
C ALA A 36 11.37 16.43 -6.69
N ARG A 37 10.94 17.65 -6.98
CA ARG A 37 11.27 18.87 -6.21
C ARG A 37 10.00 19.59 -5.78
N GLY A 38 10.07 20.30 -4.65
CA GLY A 38 8.96 21.11 -4.16
C GLY A 38 7.92 20.36 -3.35
N VAL A 39 8.07 19.04 -3.22
CA VAL A 39 7.26 18.18 -2.36
C VAL A 39 8.15 17.62 -1.24
N MET A 40 7.59 17.47 -0.06
CA MET A 40 8.27 16.86 1.10
C MET A 40 7.43 15.71 1.61
N ALA A 41 8.05 14.55 1.74
CA ALA A 41 7.42 13.35 2.28
C ALA A 41 8.45 12.48 3.00
N PRO A 42 8.06 11.73 4.04
CA PRO A 42 8.96 10.80 4.71
C PRO A 42 9.27 9.59 3.81
N LEU A 43 10.32 8.85 4.17
CA LEU A 43 10.64 7.55 3.55
C LEU A 43 9.44 6.61 3.68
N GLY A 44 9.17 5.84 2.62
CA GLY A 44 8.03 4.92 2.56
C GLY A 44 6.68 5.60 2.29
N ALA A 45 6.65 6.92 2.12
CA ALA A 45 5.43 7.62 1.70
C ALA A 45 5.10 7.28 0.25
N CYS A 46 3.81 7.18 -0.06
CA CYS A 46 3.33 6.99 -1.42
C CYS A 46 3.02 8.33 -2.08
N CYS A 47 3.59 8.53 -3.25
CA CYS A 47 3.38 9.70 -4.09
C CYS A 47 2.73 9.28 -5.42
N GLU A 48 2.01 10.21 -6.03
CA GLU A 48 1.46 10.04 -7.38
C GLU A 48 2.07 11.10 -8.29
N VAL A 49 2.59 10.64 -9.41
CA VAL A 49 3.05 11.50 -10.51
C VAL A 49 1.93 11.58 -11.54
N ILE A 50 1.51 12.78 -11.87
CA ILE A 50 0.40 13.05 -12.78
C ILE A 50 0.95 13.69 -14.05
N GLY A 51 0.96 12.90 -15.12
CA GLY A 51 1.38 13.32 -16.44
C GLY A 51 0.35 14.21 -17.13
N ARG A 52 0.78 14.97 -18.13
CA ARG A 52 -0.03 15.96 -18.87
C ARG A 52 -1.29 15.38 -19.53
N HIS A 53 -1.27 14.11 -19.86
CA HIS A 53 -2.41 13.42 -20.51
C HIS A 53 -3.26 12.62 -19.51
N GLY A 54 -3.13 12.91 -18.20
CA GLY A 54 -3.88 12.23 -17.18
C GLY A 54 -3.33 10.87 -16.76
N HIS A 55 -2.18 10.45 -17.32
CA HIS A 55 -1.46 9.26 -16.84
C HIS A 55 -1.06 9.46 -15.38
N ARG A 56 -1.23 8.41 -14.58
CA ARG A 56 -0.91 8.43 -13.17
C ARG A 56 0.04 7.30 -12.86
N VAL A 57 1.17 7.64 -12.28
CA VAL A 57 2.18 6.68 -11.84
C VAL A 57 2.34 6.84 -10.34
N GLU A 58 2.07 5.78 -9.62
CA GLU A 58 2.30 5.76 -8.19
C GLU A 58 3.72 5.29 -7.90
N ALA A 59 4.35 5.94 -6.91
CA ALA A 59 5.73 5.69 -6.55
C ALA A 59 5.94 5.85 -5.05
N GLU A 60 6.88 5.11 -4.50
CA GLU A 60 7.29 5.18 -3.10
C GLU A 60 8.51 6.07 -2.93
N VAL A 61 8.56 6.85 -1.86
CA VAL A 61 9.73 7.63 -1.48
C VAL A 61 10.81 6.69 -0.93
N VAL A 62 11.89 6.54 -1.68
CA VAL A 62 13.04 5.68 -1.32
C VAL A 62 14.22 6.46 -0.78
N GLY A 63 14.21 7.79 -0.91
CA GLY A 63 15.27 8.64 -0.40
C GLY A 63 15.01 10.12 -0.63
N PHE A 64 15.87 10.94 -0.07
CA PHE A 64 15.87 12.38 -0.31
C PHE A 64 17.30 12.93 -0.18
N ASN A 65 17.58 14.00 -0.91
CA ASN A 65 18.81 14.77 -0.80
C ASN A 65 18.46 16.24 -0.98
N ASP A 66 18.75 17.06 0.02
CA ASP A 66 18.38 18.48 0.09
C ASP A 66 16.88 18.70 -0.17
N LYS A 67 16.54 19.23 -1.35
CA LYS A 67 15.17 19.55 -1.77
C LYS A 67 14.62 18.59 -2.82
N ILE A 68 15.30 17.47 -3.06
CA ILE A 68 14.92 16.46 -4.06
C ILE A 68 14.47 15.20 -3.33
N LEU A 69 13.30 14.69 -3.70
CA LEU A 69 12.84 13.36 -3.32
C LEU A 69 13.17 12.37 -4.43
N PHE A 70 13.64 11.20 -4.03
CA PHE A 70 13.83 10.05 -4.90
C PHE A 70 12.63 9.12 -4.74
N LEU A 71 11.95 8.86 -5.85
CA LEU A 71 10.75 8.05 -5.88
C LEU A 71 11.01 6.81 -6.73
N MET A 72 10.59 5.65 -6.25
CA MET A 72 10.61 4.40 -6.99
C MET A 72 9.18 4.07 -7.43
N PRO A 73 8.89 4.06 -8.73
CA PRO A 73 7.56 3.75 -9.23
C PRO A 73 7.22 2.27 -9.02
N PHE A 74 5.95 1.98 -8.70
CA PHE A 74 5.47 0.61 -8.57
C PHE A 74 5.24 -0.08 -9.91
N THR A 75 5.04 0.70 -10.96
CA THR A 75 4.85 0.22 -12.32
C THR A 75 5.79 0.98 -13.26
N GLU A 76 5.94 0.51 -14.48
CA GLU A 76 6.77 1.20 -15.48
C GLU A 76 6.29 2.65 -15.66
N PRO A 77 7.18 3.65 -15.51
CA PRO A 77 6.81 5.07 -15.51
C PRO A 77 6.57 5.60 -16.93
N THR A 78 5.56 5.06 -17.61
CA THR A 78 5.18 5.51 -18.94
C THR A 78 4.25 6.72 -18.89
N GLY A 79 4.38 7.64 -19.86
CA GLY A 79 3.51 8.80 -20.00
C GLY A 79 3.73 9.92 -18.99
N VAL A 80 4.85 9.89 -18.25
CA VAL A 80 5.28 10.95 -17.34
C VAL A 80 6.62 11.52 -17.75
N GLY A 81 6.83 12.80 -17.47
CA GLY A 81 8.05 13.51 -17.88
C GLY A 81 8.37 14.72 -17.00
N PRO A 82 9.49 15.37 -17.28
CA PRO A 82 9.90 16.58 -16.55
C PRO A 82 8.81 17.66 -16.59
N GLY A 83 8.53 18.24 -15.43
CA GLY A 83 7.50 19.26 -15.26
C GLY A 83 6.13 18.70 -14.82
N ASP A 84 5.95 17.39 -14.78
CA ASP A 84 4.72 16.77 -14.31
C ASP A 84 4.55 16.92 -12.80
N MET A 85 3.29 16.96 -12.37
CA MET A 85 2.95 17.20 -10.99
C MET A 85 3.17 15.96 -10.13
N VAL A 86 3.79 16.15 -8.97
CA VAL A 86 3.99 15.10 -7.97
C VAL A 86 3.23 15.50 -6.70
N ARG A 87 2.37 14.63 -6.21
CA ARG A 87 1.64 14.84 -4.95
C ARG A 87 1.79 13.65 -4.01
N VAL A 88 1.74 13.91 -2.71
CA VAL A 88 1.72 12.88 -1.69
C VAL A 88 0.31 12.33 -1.56
N ILE A 89 0.15 11.00 -1.66
CA ILE A 89 -1.13 10.30 -1.46
C ILE A 89 -1.24 9.85 -0.01
N SER A 90 -0.16 9.24 0.50
CA SER A 90 -0.11 8.67 1.86
C SER A 90 1.26 8.90 2.47
N HIS A 91 1.30 9.16 3.76
CA HIS A 91 2.55 9.33 4.51
C HIS A 91 3.17 8.01 4.97
N SER A 92 2.53 6.88 4.69
CA SER A 92 3.03 5.55 5.07
C SER A 92 2.46 4.50 4.14
N SER A 93 3.21 3.40 3.96
CA SER A 93 2.76 2.21 3.25
C SER A 93 1.79 1.42 4.15
N LEU A 94 0.56 1.93 4.29
CA LEU A 94 -0.52 1.27 5.02
C LEU A 94 -1.40 0.50 4.05
N VAL A 95 -1.80 -0.68 4.46
CA VAL A 95 -2.81 -1.50 3.77
C VAL A 95 -4.04 -1.68 4.65
N SER A 96 -5.21 -1.68 4.04
CA SER A 96 -6.45 -1.99 4.75
C SER A 96 -6.64 -3.50 4.81
N LEU A 97 -6.83 -4.02 6.01
CA LEU A 97 -7.00 -5.44 6.27
C LEU A 97 -8.29 -5.70 7.03
N GLY A 98 -8.85 -6.90 6.82
CA GLY A 98 -10.06 -7.32 7.53
C GLY A 98 -10.54 -8.69 7.05
N PRO A 99 -11.56 -9.24 7.72
CA PRO A 99 -12.20 -10.49 7.33
C PRO A 99 -12.75 -10.48 5.89
N GLU A 100 -13.01 -9.28 5.35
CA GLU A 100 -13.51 -9.05 3.98
C GLU A 100 -12.52 -9.49 2.90
N LEU A 101 -11.24 -9.71 3.28
CA LEU A 101 -10.21 -10.25 2.37
C LEU A 101 -10.26 -11.77 2.26
N LEU A 102 -10.98 -12.46 3.13
CA LEU A 102 -11.07 -13.92 3.07
C LEU A 102 -11.76 -14.37 1.78
N GLY A 103 -11.13 -15.30 1.05
CA GLY A 103 -11.62 -15.78 -0.24
C GLY A 103 -11.52 -14.79 -1.38
N ARG A 104 -10.70 -13.72 -1.25
CA ARG A 104 -10.39 -12.75 -2.30
C ARG A 104 -9.01 -13.00 -2.88
N VAL A 105 -8.85 -12.63 -4.15
CA VAL A 105 -7.54 -12.57 -4.82
C VAL A 105 -7.17 -11.12 -4.98
N ILE A 106 -6.06 -10.73 -4.38
CA ILE A 106 -5.57 -9.34 -4.36
C ILE A 106 -4.10 -9.30 -4.76
N ASP A 107 -3.66 -8.17 -5.27
CA ASP A 107 -2.24 -7.88 -5.51
C ASP A 107 -1.50 -7.47 -4.22
N GLY A 108 -0.19 -7.18 -4.34
CA GLY A 108 0.63 -6.73 -3.21
C GLY A 108 0.22 -5.37 -2.62
N ARG A 109 -0.70 -4.66 -3.24
CA ARG A 109 -1.26 -3.37 -2.80
C ARG A 109 -2.71 -3.49 -2.34
N CYS A 110 -3.17 -4.72 -2.11
CA CYS A 110 -4.55 -5.05 -1.75
C CYS A 110 -5.59 -4.64 -2.79
N GLN A 111 -5.20 -4.47 -4.07
CA GLN A 111 -6.14 -4.25 -5.15
C GLN A 111 -6.71 -5.58 -5.62
N PRO A 112 -8.03 -5.68 -5.89
CA PRO A 112 -8.64 -6.94 -6.30
C PRO A 112 -8.20 -7.33 -7.71
N LEU A 113 -7.79 -8.59 -7.85
CA LEU A 113 -7.51 -9.25 -9.12
C LEU A 113 -8.64 -10.20 -9.54
N ASP A 114 -9.61 -10.42 -8.68
CA ASP A 114 -10.72 -11.36 -8.85
C ASP A 114 -11.95 -10.77 -9.57
N GLY A 115 -11.83 -9.56 -10.11
CA GLY A 115 -12.91 -8.86 -10.81
C GLY A 115 -14.07 -8.39 -9.91
N LYS A 116 -13.95 -8.54 -8.59
CA LYS A 116 -14.93 -8.09 -7.61
C LYS A 116 -14.62 -6.67 -7.11
N PRO A 117 -15.60 -5.95 -6.55
CA PRO A 117 -15.37 -4.63 -5.95
C PRO A 117 -14.29 -4.64 -4.86
N ASN A 118 -13.64 -3.51 -4.64
CA ASN A 118 -12.66 -3.34 -3.57
C ASN A 118 -13.27 -3.72 -2.21
N PRO A 119 -12.60 -4.56 -1.42
CA PRO A 119 -13.04 -4.87 -0.06
C PRO A 119 -12.91 -3.63 0.82
N VAL A 120 -13.95 -3.33 1.57
CA VAL A 120 -13.96 -2.20 2.51
C VAL A 120 -13.54 -2.70 3.88
N CYS A 121 -12.23 -2.74 4.12
CA CYS A 121 -11.67 -3.15 5.40
C CYS A 121 -11.57 -1.96 6.37
N LYS A 122 -11.68 -2.24 7.66
CA LYS A 122 -11.71 -1.20 8.72
C LYS A 122 -10.35 -1.00 9.39
N GLU A 123 -9.48 -1.99 9.33
CA GLU A 123 -8.17 -1.94 9.99
C GLU A 123 -7.08 -1.56 9.00
N TRP A 124 -6.14 -0.73 9.45
CA TRP A 124 -5.00 -0.30 8.66
C TRP A 124 -3.72 -0.77 9.33
N LEU A 125 -2.90 -1.52 8.62
CA LEU A 125 -1.64 -2.03 9.10
C LEU A 125 -0.50 -1.62 8.16
N SER A 126 0.67 -1.38 8.77
CA SER A 126 1.88 -1.12 8.00
C SER A 126 2.38 -2.38 7.31
N LEU A 127 2.74 -2.26 6.01
CA LEU A 127 3.40 -3.35 5.26
C LEU A 127 4.73 -3.78 5.89
N LEU A 128 5.42 -2.88 6.58
CA LEU A 128 6.66 -3.19 7.29
C LEU A 128 6.44 -4.13 8.48
N GLY A 129 5.18 -4.33 8.87
CA GLY A 129 4.80 -5.14 10.00
C GLY A 129 5.25 -4.54 11.33
N ARG A 130 4.97 -5.26 12.40
CA ARG A 130 5.46 -4.95 13.74
C ARG A 130 6.48 -6.02 14.14
N PRO A 131 7.74 -5.65 14.44
CA PRO A 131 8.70 -6.62 14.94
C PRO A 131 8.19 -7.21 16.26
N ILE A 132 8.05 -8.52 16.31
CA ILE A 132 7.64 -9.25 17.51
C ILE A 132 8.89 -9.56 18.30
N ASN A 133 8.92 -9.16 19.57
CA ASN A 133 9.99 -9.54 20.50
C ASN A 133 10.09 -11.08 20.55
N PRO A 134 11.25 -11.68 20.29
CA PRO A 134 11.42 -13.14 20.35
C PRO A 134 10.97 -13.76 21.66
N MET A 135 11.10 -13.01 22.78
CA MET A 135 10.69 -13.49 24.11
C MET A 135 9.17 -13.52 24.32
N GLU A 136 8.42 -12.79 23.49
CA GLU A 136 6.94 -12.80 23.52
C GLU A 136 6.35 -13.90 22.62
N ARG A 137 7.20 -14.61 21.88
CA ARG A 137 6.75 -15.72 21.05
C ARG A 137 6.36 -16.92 21.90
N GLY A 138 5.08 -17.25 21.88
CA GLY A 138 4.61 -18.51 22.43
C GLY A 138 5.13 -19.72 21.63
N PRO A 139 5.35 -20.86 22.28
CA PRO A 139 5.67 -22.12 21.59
C PRO A 139 4.48 -22.57 20.73
N ILE A 140 4.79 -23.34 19.69
CA ILE A 140 3.79 -23.87 18.75
C ILE A 140 3.17 -25.13 19.37
N HIS A 141 1.89 -25.04 19.75
CA HIS A 141 1.17 -26.16 20.38
C HIS A 141 -0.01 -26.66 19.56
N LYS A 142 -0.48 -25.89 18.59
CA LYS A 142 -1.68 -26.22 17.82
C LYS A 142 -1.33 -26.69 16.42
N ILE A 143 -1.83 -27.85 16.06
CA ILE A 143 -1.68 -28.40 14.70
C ILE A 143 -2.52 -27.55 13.73
N LEU A 144 -1.97 -27.33 12.55
CA LEU A 144 -2.63 -26.67 11.42
C LEU A 144 -2.99 -27.74 10.39
N ASP A 145 -4.28 -27.95 10.18
CA ASP A 145 -4.77 -28.75 9.05
C ASP A 145 -4.67 -27.90 7.78
N VAL A 146 -3.88 -28.37 6.81
CA VAL A 146 -3.67 -27.70 5.52
C VAL A 146 -4.51 -28.33 4.40
N GLY A 147 -5.39 -29.29 4.70
CA GLY A 147 -6.26 -29.96 3.72
C GLY A 147 -5.55 -30.97 2.81
N VAL A 148 -4.24 -31.12 2.91
CA VAL A 148 -3.44 -32.06 2.13
C VAL A 148 -3.04 -33.23 3.01
N LYS A 149 -3.61 -34.43 2.75
CA LYS A 149 -3.41 -35.62 3.59
C LYS A 149 -1.94 -36.01 3.78
N ALA A 150 -1.12 -35.91 2.73
CA ALA A 150 0.31 -36.23 2.81
C ALA A 150 1.06 -35.27 3.75
N ILE A 151 0.74 -33.99 3.72
CA ILE A 151 1.35 -33.01 4.62
C ILE A 151 0.86 -33.23 6.05
N ASN A 152 -0.45 -33.38 6.24
CA ASN A 152 -1.01 -33.59 7.56
C ASN A 152 -0.52 -34.87 8.24
N GLY A 153 -0.30 -35.92 7.45
CA GLY A 153 0.12 -37.23 7.99
C GLY A 153 1.62 -37.40 8.17
N MET A 154 2.44 -36.72 7.32
CA MET A 154 3.89 -36.99 7.28
C MET A 154 4.74 -35.77 7.65
N LEU A 155 4.22 -34.58 7.50
CA LEU A 155 4.93 -33.29 7.69
C LEU A 155 4.12 -32.34 8.58
N THR A 156 3.54 -32.86 9.64
CA THR A 156 2.63 -32.11 10.52
C THR A 156 3.09 -30.67 10.75
N LEU A 157 2.23 -29.70 10.39
CA LEU A 157 2.49 -28.30 10.55
C LEU A 157 1.79 -27.73 11.79
N GLY A 158 2.41 -26.77 12.42
CA GLY A 158 1.83 -26.06 13.55
C GLY A 158 1.43 -24.63 13.21
N ARG A 159 0.42 -24.11 13.89
CA ARG A 159 0.00 -22.71 13.76
C ARG A 159 1.12 -21.78 14.22
N GLY A 160 1.56 -20.87 13.32
CA GLY A 160 2.68 -19.98 13.57
C GLY A 160 4.05 -20.54 13.17
N GLN A 161 4.09 -21.75 12.62
CA GLN A 161 5.32 -22.34 12.08
C GLN A 161 5.73 -21.60 10.80
N ARG A 162 7.04 -21.38 10.64
CA ARG A 162 7.59 -20.89 9.37
C ARG A 162 7.80 -22.07 8.44
N LEU A 163 7.28 -21.96 7.23
CA LEU A 163 7.41 -22.97 6.19
C LEU A 163 8.06 -22.35 4.97
N GLY A 164 9.07 -23.02 4.42
CA GLY A 164 9.67 -22.67 3.14
C GLY A 164 9.21 -23.67 2.07
N LEU A 165 8.62 -23.19 0.98
CA LEU A 165 8.39 -23.96 -0.23
C LEU A 165 9.46 -23.57 -1.24
N VAL A 166 10.37 -24.50 -1.52
CA VAL A 166 11.49 -24.25 -2.45
C VAL A 166 11.29 -25.07 -3.70
N ALA A 167 11.15 -24.40 -4.84
CA ALA A 167 11.03 -25.04 -6.15
C ALA A 167 12.14 -24.55 -7.09
N GLY A 168 12.63 -25.45 -7.95
CA GLY A 168 13.69 -25.14 -8.93
C GLY A 168 13.20 -24.31 -10.13
N ARG A 169 11.90 -24.25 -10.37
CA ARG A 169 11.21 -23.41 -11.37
C ARG A 169 9.81 -23.09 -10.87
N SER A 170 9.43 -21.81 -10.95
CA SER A 170 8.03 -21.42 -11.02
C SER A 170 7.63 -21.55 -12.49
N GLU A 171 7.01 -22.67 -12.87
CA GLU A 171 6.36 -22.76 -14.17
C GLU A 171 5.01 -22.08 -14.05
N GLU A 172 4.90 -20.87 -14.62
CA GLU A 172 3.62 -20.26 -14.89
C GLU A 172 2.96 -21.04 -16.01
N HIS A 173 2.10 -21.97 -15.65
CA HIS A 173 1.17 -22.55 -16.62
C HIS A 173 -0.01 -21.58 -16.75
N THR A 174 -0.01 -20.83 -17.83
CA THR A 174 -1.19 -20.16 -18.38
C THR A 174 -2.21 -21.19 -18.86
#